data_8b0593a5c397767a81f951ac38a83b10
#
_entry.id   8b0593a5c397767a81f951ac38a83b10
#
_cell.length_a   1.000
_cell.length_b   1.000
_cell.length_c   1.000
_cell.angle_alpha   90.00
_cell.angle_beta   90.00
_cell.angle_gamma   90.00
#
_symmetry.space_group_name_H-M   'P 1'
#
loop_
_entity.id
_entity.type
_entity.pdbx_description
1 polymer ?
#
loop_
_entity_poly.entity_id
_entity_poly.type
_entity_poly.pdbx_seq_one_letter_code
_entity_poly.pdbx_strand_id
1 'polypeptide(L)'
;MMKTASLICTCLISLGLLAGCASNQTADRAATAASGPVKMAGPEENWANFAGAVDRDRADVVLYMLSQGISPNTIVNGGALVRAIRMDSYTVVDALLSAKGIEVDTASEYGETALMLAAFKGNMELVQRLLAEGASVNRIGGWTPLHYAAAEGHNDIVKLLLEKGARVNVQTYSGVTPLYMAARKPSREVVMTLLRAGSYRDLCNDKGQSPADAASNAGDEELSKFLAIEKCVQPEPLMRAPIRSTKSKNEQRVRVKSAQ
;
A
#
# COMPACT_ATOMS: atom_id res chain seq x y z
N MET A 1 -14.42 52.53 38.84
CA MET A 1 -15.17 53.62 38.18
C MET A 1 -15.61 53.04 36.82
N MET A 2 -16.87 52.68 36.75
CA MET A 2 -17.95 53.33 35.97
C MET A 2 -17.77 53.06 34.45
N LYS A 3 -18.68 52.60 33.63
CA LYS A 3 -20.13 52.29 33.67
C LYS A 3 -20.43 51.72 32.29
N THR A 4 -21.15 50.63 32.19
CA THR A 4 -22.42 50.40 31.49
C THR A 4 -22.68 51.14 30.18
N ALA A 5 -23.07 50.44 29.12
CA ALA A 5 -24.44 50.58 28.59
C ALA A 5 -24.73 49.53 27.48
N SER A 6 -25.78 48.81 27.72
CA SER A 6 -26.62 48.03 26.83
C SER A 6 -27.35 48.98 25.88
N LEU A 7 -27.56 48.56 24.59
CA LEU A 7 -28.66 49.07 23.81
C LEU A 7 -29.19 48.00 22.88
N ILE A 8 -30.37 47.57 23.21
CA ILE A 8 -31.35 46.83 22.43
C ILE A 8 -31.89 47.75 21.31
N CYS A 9 -31.98 47.30 20.11
CA CYS A 9 -32.86 47.90 19.15
C CYS A 9 -33.63 46.82 18.37
N THR A 10 -34.90 46.77 18.67
CA THR A 10 -35.97 46.03 18.01
C THR A 10 -36.56 46.84 16.83
N CYS A 11 -37.23 46.13 15.94
CA CYS A 11 -38.25 46.58 14.88
C CYS A 11 -37.64 46.98 13.56
N LEU A 12 -38.19 46.62 12.42
CA LEU A 12 -39.56 46.32 11.95
C LEU A 12 -39.52 45.70 10.54
N ILE A 13 -40.57 45.01 10.26
CA ILE A 13 -40.99 44.34 9.02
C ILE A 13 -41.17 45.31 7.87
N SER A 14 -40.69 45.00 6.66
CA SER A 14 -41.44 45.29 5.45
C SER A 14 -40.99 44.48 4.25
N LEU A 15 -41.97 43.98 3.51
CA LEU A 15 -41.95 43.23 2.26
C LEU A 15 -41.12 43.87 1.15
N GLY A 16 -40.50 43.01 0.32
CA GLY A 16 -40.01 43.40 -1.00
C GLY A 16 -39.24 42.32 -1.72
N LEU A 17 -39.92 41.62 -2.55
CA LEU A 17 -39.58 40.72 -3.66
C LEU A 17 -38.23 40.90 -4.38
N LEU A 18 -37.72 39.72 -4.82
CA LEU A 18 -37.03 39.35 -6.07
C LEU A 18 -35.51 39.17 -6.05
N ALA A 19 -35.19 37.92 -6.40
CA ALA A 19 -34.16 37.42 -7.33
C ALA A 19 -32.76 37.13 -6.80
N GLY A 20 -32.40 35.87 -6.92
CA GLY A 20 -31.03 35.49 -7.27
C GLY A 20 -30.11 35.02 -6.13
N CYS A 21 -30.44 33.94 -5.45
CA CYS A 21 -29.46 33.24 -4.62
C CYS A 21 -28.89 32.03 -5.34
N ALA A 22 -27.65 32.15 -5.74
CA ALA A 22 -26.80 31.01 -5.92
C ALA A 22 -26.57 30.35 -4.54
N SER A 23 -27.35 29.33 -4.23
CA SER A 23 -27.17 28.55 -3.01
C SER A 23 -26.00 27.62 -3.15
N ASN A 24 -25.00 27.95 -2.36
CA ASN A 24 -23.90 27.08 -1.94
C ASN A 24 -24.49 25.83 -1.29
N GLN A 25 -24.60 24.72 -2.04
CA GLN A 25 -24.95 23.40 -1.50
C GLN A 25 -23.68 22.64 -1.17
N THR A 26 -23.02 23.09 -0.10
CA THR A 26 -22.19 22.24 0.73
C THR A 26 -23.04 21.81 1.91
N ALA A 27 -23.74 20.73 1.79
CA ALA A 27 -24.23 20.00 2.97
C ALA A 27 -24.89 18.70 2.50
N ASP A 28 -24.65 17.66 3.28
CA ASP A 28 -25.46 16.46 3.36
C ASP A 28 -25.43 15.49 2.17
N ARG A 29 -24.26 14.95 1.88
CA ARG A 29 -24.19 13.53 1.60
C ARG A 29 -24.16 12.75 2.93
N ALA A 30 -25.20 12.91 3.72
CA ALA A 30 -25.62 11.87 4.62
C ALA A 30 -25.99 10.66 3.74
N ALA A 31 -25.08 9.70 3.69
CA ALA A 31 -25.31 8.43 3.05
C ALA A 31 -26.57 7.83 3.69
N THR A 32 -27.66 7.85 2.95
CA THR A 32 -28.81 7.00 3.21
C THR A 32 -28.28 5.58 3.12
N ALA A 33 -27.97 5.00 4.27
CA ALA A 33 -27.72 3.59 4.45
C ALA A 33 -28.99 2.85 4.05
N ALA A 34 -29.08 2.45 2.80
CA ALA A 34 -30.00 1.41 2.39
C ALA A 34 -29.43 0.07 2.92
N SER A 35 -29.57 -0.13 4.24
CA SER A 35 -29.27 -1.39 4.89
C SER A 35 -30.47 -2.33 4.75
N GLY A 36 -30.68 -2.84 3.54
CA GLY A 36 -31.44 -4.07 3.41
C GLY A 36 -30.54 -5.26 3.77
N PRO A 37 -31.08 -6.35 4.33
CA PRO A 37 -30.29 -7.54 4.58
C PRO A 37 -29.67 -8.02 3.26
N VAL A 38 -28.34 -8.13 3.24
CA VAL A 38 -27.60 -8.65 2.07
C VAL A 38 -28.02 -10.12 1.92
N LYS A 39 -28.82 -10.44 0.92
CA LYS A 39 -29.16 -11.81 0.58
C LYS A 39 -27.87 -12.53 0.18
N MET A 40 -27.54 -13.61 0.88
CA MET A 40 -26.41 -14.46 0.50
C MET A 40 -26.77 -15.15 -0.83
N ALA A 41 -26.03 -14.82 -1.83
CA ALA A 41 -26.08 -15.41 -3.17
C ALA A 41 -25.13 -16.63 -3.24
N GLY A 42 -25.00 -17.25 -4.40
CA GLY A 42 -24.04 -18.33 -4.60
C GLY A 42 -22.58 -17.91 -4.33
N PRO A 43 -21.63 -18.86 -4.20
CA PRO A 43 -20.26 -18.55 -3.84
C PRO A 43 -19.60 -17.48 -4.73
N GLU A 44 -19.78 -17.53 -6.04
CA GLU A 44 -19.19 -16.57 -6.97
C GLU A 44 -19.77 -15.15 -6.84
N GLU A 45 -21.07 -15.06 -6.60
CA GLU A 45 -21.75 -13.76 -6.38
C GLU A 45 -21.36 -13.14 -5.03
N ASN A 46 -21.14 -13.97 -4.01
CA ASN A 46 -20.63 -13.52 -2.72
C ASN A 46 -19.22 -12.95 -2.83
N TRP A 47 -18.37 -13.52 -3.69
CA TRP A 47 -17.04 -13.00 -3.95
C TRP A 47 -17.06 -11.63 -4.64
N ALA A 48 -17.90 -11.46 -5.64
CA ALA A 48 -18.07 -10.17 -6.32
C ALA A 48 -18.60 -9.08 -5.36
N ASN A 49 -19.54 -9.46 -4.50
CA ASN A 49 -20.10 -8.58 -3.48
C ASN A 49 -19.07 -8.20 -2.42
N PHE A 50 -18.23 -9.14 -1.97
CA PHE A 50 -17.15 -8.89 -1.04
C PHE A 50 -16.10 -7.94 -1.62
N ALA A 51 -15.63 -8.20 -2.84
CA ALA A 51 -14.69 -7.32 -3.54
C ALA A 51 -15.27 -5.93 -3.74
N GLY A 52 -16.53 -5.84 -4.15
CA GLY A 52 -17.23 -4.56 -4.30
C GLY A 52 -17.43 -3.80 -3.00
N ALA A 53 -17.59 -4.50 -1.88
CA ALA A 53 -17.62 -3.88 -0.55
C ALA A 53 -16.24 -3.35 -0.14
N VAL A 54 -15.18 -4.11 -0.43
CA VAL A 54 -13.79 -3.67 -0.21
C VAL A 54 -13.49 -2.40 -1.00
N ASP A 55 -13.84 -2.36 -2.30
CA ASP A 55 -13.55 -1.22 -3.18
C ASP A 55 -14.29 0.07 -2.78
N ARG A 56 -15.46 -0.07 -2.13
CA ARG A 56 -16.29 1.07 -1.72
C ARG A 56 -16.12 1.45 -0.26
N ASP A 57 -15.13 0.90 0.41
CA ASP A 57 -14.85 1.08 1.84
C ASP A 57 -16.05 0.78 2.77
N ARG A 58 -16.83 -0.27 2.42
CA ARG A 58 -18.01 -0.70 3.18
C ARG A 58 -17.65 -1.74 4.23
N ALA A 59 -17.02 -1.27 5.32
CA ALA A 59 -16.62 -2.13 6.43
C ALA A 59 -17.80 -2.88 7.08
N ASP A 60 -18.99 -2.26 7.13
CA ASP A 60 -20.22 -2.87 7.61
C ASP A 60 -20.58 -4.14 6.84
N VAL A 61 -20.52 -4.09 5.52
CA VAL A 61 -20.78 -5.22 4.63
C VAL A 61 -19.68 -6.28 4.75
N VAL A 62 -18.41 -5.85 4.79
CA VAL A 62 -17.26 -6.77 4.97
C VAL A 62 -17.38 -7.53 6.29
N LEU A 63 -17.62 -6.84 7.41
CA LEU A 63 -17.80 -7.46 8.73
C LEU A 63 -18.97 -8.45 8.75
N TYR A 64 -20.11 -8.09 8.13
CA TYR A 64 -21.24 -8.99 7.99
C TYR A 64 -20.83 -10.26 7.22
N MET A 65 -20.15 -10.13 6.08
CA MET A 65 -19.75 -11.27 5.26
C MET A 65 -18.70 -12.15 5.97
N LEU A 66 -17.78 -11.56 6.72
CA LEU A 66 -16.85 -12.30 7.58
C LEU A 66 -17.58 -13.07 8.67
N SER A 67 -18.64 -12.50 9.27
CA SER A 67 -19.49 -13.19 10.27
C SER A 67 -20.26 -14.37 9.69
N GLN A 68 -20.51 -14.36 8.37
CA GLN A 68 -21.14 -15.47 7.64
C GLN A 68 -20.14 -16.54 7.18
N GLY A 69 -18.85 -16.42 7.58
CA GLY A 69 -17.82 -17.42 7.32
C GLY A 69 -17.02 -17.20 6.04
N ILE A 70 -17.13 -16.04 5.40
CA ILE A 70 -16.21 -15.67 4.31
C ILE A 70 -14.83 -15.43 4.92
N SER A 71 -13.78 -16.04 4.34
CA SER A 71 -12.42 -15.88 4.83
C SER A 71 -11.90 -14.46 4.59
N PRO A 72 -11.24 -13.83 5.59
CA PRO A 72 -10.60 -12.52 5.40
C PRO A 72 -9.44 -12.58 4.40
N ASN A 73 -8.91 -13.78 4.13
CA ASN A 73 -7.81 -14.02 3.18
C ASN A 73 -8.32 -14.32 1.76
N THR A 74 -9.59 -14.06 1.52
CA THR A 74 -10.21 -14.26 0.22
C THR A 74 -9.44 -13.52 -0.86
N ILE A 75 -8.91 -14.29 -1.83
CA ILE A 75 -8.13 -13.78 -2.95
C ILE A 75 -9.10 -13.43 -4.07
N VAL A 76 -9.48 -12.16 -4.12
CA VAL A 76 -10.12 -11.57 -5.29
C VAL A 76 -9.12 -10.56 -5.86
N ASN A 77 -8.42 -10.94 -6.92
CA ASN A 77 -7.41 -10.11 -7.57
C ASN A 77 -6.33 -9.56 -6.61
N GLY A 78 -5.84 -10.42 -5.69
CA GLY A 78 -4.68 -10.08 -4.88
C GLY A 78 -4.88 -9.91 -3.38
N GLY A 79 -5.83 -10.61 -2.79
CA GLY A 79 -6.10 -10.57 -1.34
C GLY A 79 -6.88 -9.32 -0.91
N ALA A 80 -7.87 -9.51 -0.05
CA ALA A 80 -8.74 -8.42 0.38
C ALA A 80 -7.98 -7.26 1.04
N LEU A 81 -6.97 -7.58 1.87
CA LEU A 81 -6.18 -6.57 2.57
C LEU A 81 -5.34 -5.72 1.62
N VAL A 82 -4.64 -6.35 0.67
CA VAL A 82 -3.83 -5.65 -0.35
C VAL A 82 -4.73 -4.77 -1.22
N ARG A 83 -5.90 -5.29 -1.61
CA ARG A 83 -6.89 -4.56 -2.39
C ARG A 83 -7.43 -3.35 -1.63
N ALA A 84 -7.80 -3.51 -0.37
CA ALA A 84 -8.30 -2.42 0.48
C ALA A 84 -7.26 -1.29 0.60
N ILE A 85 -5.98 -1.62 0.82
CA ILE A 85 -4.90 -0.64 0.90
C ILE A 85 -4.69 0.07 -0.45
N ARG A 86 -4.78 -0.66 -1.56
CA ARG A 86 -4.64 -0.09 -2.91
C ARG A 86 -5.74 0.91 -3.22
N MET A 87 -6.97 0.63 -2.78
CA MET A 87 -8.15 1.47 -2.99
C MET A 87 -8.34 2.54 -1.92
N ASP A 88 -7.42 2.68 -0.97
CA ASP A 88 -7.50 3.59 0.18
C ASP A 88 -8.73 3.36 1.08
N SER A 89 -9.22 2.13 1.11
CA SER A 89 -10.39 1.68 1.89
C SER A 89 -9.97 1.37 3.32
N TYR A 90 -9.62 2.39 4.09
CA TYR A 90 -8.99 2.22 5.40
C TYR A 90 -9.93 1.70 6.47
N THR A 91 -11.25 1.95 6.38
CA THR A 91 -12.21 1.35 7.34
C THR A 91 -12.33 -0.16 7.13
N VAL A 92 -12.21 -0.61 5.88
CA VAL A 92 -12.13 -2.04 5.54
C VAL A 92 -10.79 -2.65 5.97
N VAL A 93 -9.67 -1.91 5.83
CA VAL A 93 -8.36 -2.35 6.35
C VAL A 93 -8.46 -2.64 7.85
N ASP A 94 -9.10 -1.75 8.62
CA ASP A 94 -9.32 -1.94 10.05
C ASP A 94 -10.18 -3.17 10.37
N ALA A 95 -11.26 -3.35 9.63
CA ALA A 95 -12.12 -4.52 9.75
C ALA A 95 -11.38 -5.83 9.46
N LEU A 96 -10.58 -5.86 8.39
CA LEU A 96 -9.80 -7.02 8.00
C LEU A 96 -8.68 -7.35 8.99
N LEU A 97 -7.93 -6.35 9.47
CA LEU A 97 -6.87 -6.56 10.46
C LEU A 97 -7.42 -7.02 11.82
N SER A 98 -8.67 -6.68 12.13
CA SER A 98 -9.35 -7.15 13.33
C SER A 98 -9.97 -8.54 13.17
N ALA A 99 -10.00 -9.08 11.96
CA ALA A 99 -10.63 -10.36 11.67
C ALA A 99 -9.77 -11.53 12.13
N LYS A 100 -10.40 -12.52 12.80
CA LYS A 100 -9.69 -13.73 13.22
C LYS A 100 -9.17 -14.51 12.01
N GLY A 101 -7.88 -14.85 12.05
CA GLY A 101 -7.24 -15.67 11.02
C GLY A 101 -6.80 -14.88 9.78
N ILE A 102 -6.67 -13.55 9.87
CA ILE A 102 -6.08 -12.75 8.81
C ILE A 102 -4.61 -13.17 8.57
N GLU A 103 -4.25 -13.33 7.32
CA GLU A 103 -2.88 -13.57 6.85
C GLU A 103 -2.33 -12.29 6.26
N VAL A 104 -1.60 -11.50 7.07
CA VAL A 104 -1.10 -10.17 6.68
C VAL A 104 -0.09 -10.19 5.55
N ASP A 105 0.57 -11.33 5.32
CA ASP A 105 1.57 -11.53 4.26
C ASP A 105 0.97 -12.10 2.95
N THR A 106 -0.35 -12.25 2.87
CA THR A 106 -1.00 -12.64 1.61
C THR A 106 -0.63 -11.64 0.52
N ALA A 107 -0.01 -12.17 -0.55
CA ALA A 107 0.47 -11.34 -1.64
C ALA A 107 -0.55 -11.27 -2.79
N SER A 108 -0.55 -10.15 -3.51
CA SER A 108 -1.29 -9.98 -4.75
C SER A 108 -0.79 -10.91 -5.86
N GLU A 109 -1.50 -10.96 -6.97
CA GLU A 109 -1.05 -11.64 -8.20
C GLU A 109 0.30 -11.10 -8.71
N TYR A 110 0.62 -9.83 -8.40
CA TYR A 110 1.90 -9.20 -8.71
C TYR A 110 2.97 -9.45 -7.63
N GLY A 111 2.62 -10.20 -6.60
CA GLY A 111 3.53 -10.49 -5.49
C GLY A 111 3.67 -9.37 -4.46
N GLU A 112 2.80 -8.35 -4.47
CA GLU A 112 2.82 -7.26 -3.50
C GLU A 112 2.11 -7.67 -2.21
N THR A 113 2.67 -7.30 -1.06
CA THR A 113 2.06 -7.49 0.26
C THR A 113 1.47 -6.18 0.78
N ALA A 114 0.63 -6.28 1.81
CA ALA A 114 0.07 -5.14 2.51
C ALA A 114 1.17 -4.17 2.98
N LEU A 115 2.25 -4.68 3.57
CA LEU A 115 3.37 -3.87 4.06
C LEU A 115 4.12 -3.15 2.92
N MET A 116 4.24 -3.76 1.74
CA MET A 116 4.83 -3.09 0.57
C MET A 116 3.99 -1.89 0.13
N LEU A 117 2.68 -2.05 0.02
CA LEU A 117 1.79 -0.94 -0.37
C LEU A 117 1.71 0.16 0.68
N ALA A 118 1.68 -0.19 1.97
CA ALA A 118 1.72 0.79 3.05
C ALA A 118 3.03 1.59 3.02
N ALA A 119 4.17 0.93 2.76
CA ALA A 119 5.47 1.56 2.59
C ALA A 119 5.54 2.45 1.35
N PHE A 120 4.93 2.04 0.23
CA PHE A 120 4.81 2.84 -0.99
C PHE A 120 3.99 4.11 -0.77
N LYS A 121 2.84 3.99 -0.09
CA LYS A 121 1.95 5.13 0.20
C LYS A 121 2.48 6.08 1.29
N GLY A 122 3.55 5.73 1.99
CA GLY A 122 4.10 6.54 3.08
C GLY A 122 3.24 6.52 4.35
N ASN A 123 2.32 5.56 4.48
CA ASN A 123 1.43 5.49 5.63
C ASN A 123 2.15 4.82 6.83
N MET A 124 2.83 5.65 7.63
CA MET A 124 3.61 5.21 8.79
C MET A 124 2.77 4.45 9.81
N GLU A 125 1.55 4.91 10.09
CA GLU A 125 0.65 4.27 11.05
C GLU A 125 0.29 2.85 10.61
N LEU A 126 -0.08 2.69 9.34
CA LEU A 126 -0.40 1.38 8.77
C LEU A 126 0.83 0.48 8.73
N VAL A 127 2.02 1.01 8.40
CA VAL A 127 3.29 0.25 8.45
C VAL A 127 3.54 -0.29 9.86
N GLN A 128 3.42 0.56 10.90
CA GLN A 128 3.62 0.14 12.28
C GLN A 128 2.61 -0.93 12.70
N ARG A 129 1.36 -0.76 12.34
CA ARG A 129 0.29 -1.71 12.65
C ARG A 129 0.51 -3.07 11.95
N LEU A 130 0.84 -3.08 10.67
CA LEU A 130 1.15 -4.31 9.94
C LEU A 130 2.35 -5.05 10.53
N LEU A 131 3.38 -4.31 10.94
CA LEU A 131 4.54 -4.89 11.63
C LEU A 131 4.16 -5.47 13.01
N ALA A 132 3.24 -4.84 13.74
CA ALA A 132 2.73 -5.36 15.00
C ALA A 132 1.90 -6.64 14.81
N GLU A 133 1.17 -6.75 13.70
CA GLU A 133 0.45 -7.97 13.29
C GLU A 133 1.37 -9.05 12.68
N GLY A 134 2.69 -8.85 12.68
CA GLY A 134 3.68 -9.83 12.24
C GLY A 134 3.98 -9.83 10.74
N ALA A 135 3.67 -8.76 10.02
CA ALA A 135 4.03 -8.66 8.59
C ALA A 135 5.54 -8.81 8.37
N SER A 136 5.91 -9.61 7.39
CA SER A 136 7.30 -9.93 7.05
C SER A 136 8.01 -8.73 6.43
N VAL A 137 9.06 -8.26 7.08
CA VAL A 137 9.91 -7.16 6.60
C VAL A 137 10.73 -7.57 5.38
N ASN A 138 11.13 -8.84 5.34
CA ASN A 138 11.97 -9.40 4.29
C ASN A 138 11.22 -10.45 3.47
N ARG A 139 11.50 -10.47 2.17
CA ARG A 139 11.02 -11.50 1.26
C ARG A 139 12.19 -12.10 0.49
N ILE A 140 12.11 -13.39 0.18
CA ILE A 140 13.12 -14.06 -0.63
C ILE A 140 12.78 -13.82 -2.10
N GLY A 141 13.67 -13.12 -2.79
CA GLY A 141 13.54 -12.79 -4.20
C GLY A 141 12.38 -11.83 -4.50
N GLY A 142 12.62 -10.84 -5.33
CA GLY A 142 11.64 -9.85 -5.71
C GLY A 142 11.65 -8.58 -4.84
N TRP A 143 10.57 -7.83 -4.95
CA TRP A 143 10.42 -6.55 -4.27
C TRP A 143 10.19 -6.73 -2.77
N THR A 144 10.69 -5.77 -1.97
CA THR A 144 10.49 -5.73 -0.52
C THR A 144 9.90 -4.38 -0.09
N PRO A 145 9.33 -4.26 1.12
CA PRO A 145 8.85 -2.97 1.63
C PRO A 145 9.93 -1.87 1.58
N LEU A 146 11.20 -2.25 1.80
CA LEU A 146 12.32 -1.30 1.75
C LEU A 146 12.55 -0.72 0.34
N HIS A 147 12.34 -1.51 -0.73
CA HIS A 147 12.38 -0.99 -2.10
C HIS A 147 11.29 0.05 -2.34
N TYR A 148 10.07 -0.22 -1.87
CA TYR A 148 8.93 0.68 -2.06
C TYR A 148 9.08 1.98 -1.27
N ALA A 149 9.49 1.90 0.00
CA ALA A 149 9.78 3.08 0.81
C ALA A 149 10.92 3.93 0.22
N ALA A 150 11.97 3.26 -0.27
CA ALA A 150 13.12 3.93 -0.90
C ALA A 150 12.74 4.60 -2.24
N ALA A 151 11.88 3.95 -3.04
CA ALA A 151 11.39 4.47 -4.32
C ALA A 151 10.61 5.78 -4.17
N GLU A 152 9.83 5.90 -3.10
CA GLU A 152 8.98 7.07 -2.85
C GLU A 152 9.63 8.11 -1.93
N GLY A 153 10.80 7.80 -1.35
CA GLY A 153 11.53 8.75 -0.52
C GLY A 153 11.05 8.83 0.93
N HIS A 154 10.31 7.83 1.40
CA HIS A 154 9.75 7.79 2.76
C HIS A 154 10.82 7.41 3.79
N ASN A 155 11.69 8.36 4.14
CA ASN A 155 12.88 8.11 4.95
C ASN A 155 12.58 7.56 6.35
N ASP A 156 11.50 8.00 6.99
CA ASP A 156 11.15 7.51 8.34
C ASP A 156 10.69 6.04 8.29
N ILE A 157 9.99 5.64 7.22
CA ILE A 157 9.63 4.24 6.98
C ILE A 157 10.88 3.42 6.66
N VAL A 158 11.82 3.96 5.86
CA VAL A 158 13.12 3.31 5.61
C VAL A 158 13.86 3.04 6.92
N LYS A 159 13.97 4.04 7.80
CA LYS A 159 14.60 3.87 9.13
C LYS A 159 13.89 2.78 9.93
N LEU A 160 12.57 2.84 10.04
CA LEU A 160 11.78 1.84 10.78
C LEU A 160 11.98 0.42 10.21
N LEU A 161 11.92 0.25 8.89
CA LEU A 161 12.13 -1.06 8.27
C LEU A 161 13.54 -1.61 8.54
N LEU A 162 14.57 -0.75 8.49
CA LEU A 162 15.95 -1.14 8.83
C LEU A 162 16.07 -1.54 10.31
N GLU A 163 15.46 -0.80 11.22
CA GLU A 163 15.37 -1.14 12.66
C GLU A 163 14.67 -2.48 12.90
N LYS A 164 13.70 -2.82 12.08
CA LYS A 164 12.98 -4.10 12.11
C LYS A 164 13.72 -5.23 11.34
N GLY A 165 14.96 -5.00 10.91
CA GLY A 165 15.81 -6.00 10.30
C GLY A 165 15.64 -6.16 8.79
N ALA A 166 15.19 -5.13 8.08
CA ALA A 166 15.19 -5.14 6.61
C ALA A 166 16.61 -5.30 6.07
N ARG A 167 16.79 -6.21 5.12
CA ARG A 167 18.08 -6.42 4.45
C ARG A 167 18.37 -5.25 3.52
N VAL A 168 19.37 -4.44 3.85
CA VAL A 168 19.70 -3.22 3.13
C VAL A 168 20.14 -3.46 1.67
N ASN A 169 20.83 -4.58 1.41
CA ASN A 169 21.38 -4.94 0.09
C ASN A 169 20.55 -6.01 -0.63
N VAL A 170 19.26 -6.15 -0.27
CA VAL A 170 18.37 -7.07 -0.97
C VAL A 170 18.23 -6.66 -2.44
N GLN A 171 18.24 -7.66 -3.32
CA GLN A 171 18.08 -7.45 -4.77
C GLN A 171 16.79 -8.10 -5.26
N THR A 172 16.11 -7.43 -6.19
CA THR A 172 15.02 -8.03 -6.96
C THR A 172 15.56 -9.08 -7.94
N TYR A 173 14.69 -9.82 -8.62
CA TYR A 173 15.13 -10.76 -9.67
C TYR A 173 15.93 -10.10 -10.79
N SER A 174 15.72 -8.80 -11.03
CA SER A 174 16.47 -8.01 -11.99
C SER A 174 17.69 -7.28 -11.37
N GLY A 175 18.09 -7.63 -10.16
CA GLY A 175 19.26 -7.07 -9.49
C GLY A 175 19.06 -5.65 -8.92
N VAL A 176 17.82 -5.12 -8.92
CA VAL A 176 17.52 -3.80 -8.39
C VAL A 176 17.64 -3.80 -6.87
N THR A 177 18.35 -2.81 -6.29
CA THR A 177 18.50 -2.62 -4.85
C THR A 177 17.63 -1.46 -4.32
N PRO A 178 17.36 -1.37 -3.00
CA PRO A 178 16.72 -0.20 -2.41
C PRO A 178 17.50 1.11 -2.70
N LEU A 179 18.84 1.05 -2.69
CA LEU A 179 19.67 2.21 -3.02
C LEU A 179 19.49 2.68 -4.47
N TYR A 180 19.39 1.74 -5.42
CA TYR A 180 19.07 2.04 -6.81
C TYR A 180 17.72 2.76 -6.93
N MET A 181 16.71 2.29 -6.18
CA MET A 181 15.38 2.91 -6.17
C MET A 181 15.39 4.32 -5.57
N ALA A 182 16.12 4.52 -4.47
CA ALA A 182 16.29 5.85 -3.87
C ALA A 182 17.02 6.84 -4.80
N ALA A 183 17.98 6.36 -5.58
CA ALA A 183 18.73 7.18 -6.54
C ALA A 183 17.93 7.52 -7.80
N ARG A 184 16.99 6.66 -8.21
CA ARG A 184 16.13 6.85 -9.37
C ARG A 184 15.09 7.98 -9.19
N LYS A 185 14.61 8.21 -7.97
CA LYS A 185 13.81 9.37 -7.58
C LYS A 185 14.59 10.07 -6.47
N PRO A 186 15.49 11.02 -6.82
CA PRO A 186 16.55 11.44 -5.93
C PRO A 186 16.04 11.91 -4.56
N SER A 187 16.10 11.04 -3.59
CA SER A 187 15.88 11.38 -2.18
C SER A 187 17.22 11.25 -1.46
N ARG A 188 17.97 12.34 -1.40
CA ARG A 188 19.31 12.39 -0.77
C ARG A 188 19.27 11.87 0.66
N GLU A 189 18.19 12.16 1.39
CA GLU A 189 18.03 11.70 2.76
C GLU A 189 17.94 10.17 2.85
N VAL A 190 17.12 9.54 2.01
CA VAL A 190 17.00 8.07 1.93
C VAL A 190 18.31 7.44 1.48
N VAL A 191 18.96 8.01 0.45
CA VAL A 191 20.28 7.56 -0.02
C VAL A 191 21.28 7.54 1.12
N MET A 192 21.38 8.64 1.89
CA MET A 192 22.29 8.72 3.03
C MET A 192 21.93 7.75 4.15
N THR A 193 20.65 7.53 4.41
CA THR A 193 20.18 6.55 5.39
C THR A 193 20.57 5.14 5.00
N LEU A 194 20.36 4.76 3.74
CA LEU A 194 20.74 3.44 3.22
C LEU A 194 22.26 3.23 3.23
N LEU A 195 23.05 4.24 2.85
CA LEU A 195 24.52 4.16 2.89
C LEU A 195 25.05 4.01 4.31
N ARG A 196 24.49 4.73 5.29
CA ARG A 196 24.84 4.57 6.71
C ARG A 196 24.46 3.19 7.24
N ALA A 197 23.41 2.58 6.70
CA ALA A 197 23.02 1.22 7.02
C ALA A 197 23.86 0.14 6.31
N GLY A 198 24.88 0.52 5.53
CA GLY A 198 25.79 -0.38 4.84
C GLY A 198 25.32 -0.79 3.44
N SER A 199 24.58 0.05 2.76
CA SER A 199 24.21 -0.20 1.36
C SER A 199 25.43 -0.10 0.45
N TYR A 200 25.60 -1.09 -0.45
CA TYR A 200 26.67 -1.12 -1.43
C TYR A 200 26.31 -0.31 -2.67
N ARG A 201 27.22 0.57 -3.10
CA ARG A 201 27.05 1.42 -4.29
C ARG A 201 27.33 0.69 -5.60
N ASP A 202 28.06 -0.41 -5.53
CA ASP A 202 28.56 -1.19 -6.65
C ASP A 202 27.68 -2.37 -7.06
N LEU A 203 26.57 -2.60 -6.35
CA LEU A 203 25.56 -3.57 -6.75
C LEU A 203 24.77 -3.02 -7.94
N CYS A 204 25.00 -3.59 -9.12
CA CYS A 204 24.31 -3.21 -10.35
C CYS A 204 23.16 -4.17 -10.67
N ASN A 205 22.19 -3.68 -11.43
CA ASN A 205 21.10 -4.51 -11.93
C ASN A 205 21.56 -5.41 -13.10
N ASP A 206 20.66 -6.23 -13.63
CA ASP A 206 20.93 -7.19 -14.73
C ASP A 206 21.33 -6.49 -16.06
N LYS A 207 21.07 -5.20 -16.18
CA LYS A 207 21.49 -4.35 -17.30
C LYS A 207 22.86 -3.70 -17.07
N GLY A 208 23.52 -4.00 -15.95
CA GLY A 208 24.79 -3.38 -15.58
C GLY A 208 24.67 -1.94 -15.08
N GLN A 209 23.44 -1.50 -14.71
CA GLN A 209 23.24 -0.14 -14.23
C GLN A 209 23.41 -0.09 -12.71
N SER A 210 24.25 0.84 -12.26
CA SER A 210 24.50 1.16 -10.85
C SER A 210 23.49 2.17 -10.27
N PRO A 211 23.46 2.36 -8.94
CA PRO A 211 22.74 3.49 -8.35
C PRO A 211 23.20 4.88 -8.88
N ALA A 212 24.48 5.02 -9.27
CA ALA A 212 24.98 6.25 -9.90
C ALA A 212 24.32 6.50 -11.26
N ASP A 213 24.18 5.45 -12.08
CA ASP A 213 23.46 5.55 -13.36
C ASP A 213 21.98 5.89 -13.16
N ALA A 214 21.35 5.38 -12.11
CA ALA A 214 19.98 5.71 -11.77
C ALA A 214 19.83 7.21 -11.43
N ALA A 215 20.77 7.78 -10.67
CA ALA A 215 20.80 9.21 -10.34
C ALA A 215 21.04 10.08 -11.58
N SER A 216 21.98 9.71 -12.45
CA SER A 216 22.24 10.40 -13.72
C SER A 216 21.02 10.40 -14.63
N ASN A 217 20.36 9.25 -14.78
CA ASN A 217 19.13 9.14 -15.56
C ASN A 217 17.96 9.96 -14.98
N ALA A 218 18.01 10.27 -13.69
CA ALA A 218 17.05 11.15 -13.02
C ALA A 218 17.44 12.64 -13.10
N GLY A 219 18.61 12.95 -13.67
CA GLY A 219 19.13 14.32 -13.82
C GLY A 219 19.86 14.86 -12.60
N ASP A 220 20.13 14.05 -11.57
CA ASP A 220 20.92 14.45 -10.40
C ASP A 220 22.41 14.08 -10.60
N GLU A 221 23.12 14.91 -11.35
CA GLU A 221 24.54 14.71 -11.64
C GLU A 221 25.44 14.77 -10.39
N GLU A 222 25.06 15.54 -9.37
CA GLU A 222 25.82 15.59 -8.12
C GLU A 222 25.70 14.27 -7.36
N LEU A 223 24.47 13.74 -7.24
CA LEU A 223 24.23 12.44 -6.62
C LEU A 223 24.89 11.32 -7.41
N SER A 224 24.85 11.39 -8.76
CA SER A 224 25.53 10.44 -9.62
C SER A 224 27.03 10.40 -9.35
N LYS A 225 27.70 11.57 -9.31
CA LYS A 225 29.13 11.68 -8.98
C LYS A 225 29.44 11.16 -7.57
N PHE A 226 28.57 11.46 -6.61
CA PHE A 226 28.72 10.98 -5.23
C PHE A 226 28.61 9.45 -5.10
N LEU A 227 27.73 8.83 -5.90
CA LEU A 227 27.52 7.40 -5.94
C LEU A 227 28.44 6.65 -6.91
N ALA A 228 29.26 7.38 -7.69
CA ALA A 228 30.13 6.80 -8.72
C ALA A 228 31.03 5.68 -8.17
N ILE A 229 31.23 4.66 -9.00
CA ILE A 229 31.99 3.46 -8.71
C ILE A 229 32.93 3.14 -9.89
N GLU A 230 34.01 2.40 -9.61
CA GLU A 230 34.93 1.96 -10.67
C GLU A 230 34.41 0.74 -11.43
N LYS A 231 33.74 -0.18 -10.73
CA LYS A 231 33.28 -1.45 -11.30
C LYS A 231 31.99 -1.92 -10.64
N CYS A 232 31.07 -2.42 -11.47
CA CYS A 232 29.86 -3.09 -11.02
C CYS A 232 30.14 -4.48 -10.47
N VAL A 233 29.49 -4.81 -9.37
CA VAL A 233 29.36 -6.20 -8.87
C VAL A 233 28.01 -6.75 -9.34
N GLN A 234 28.05 -7.85 -10.08
CA GLN A 234 26.83 -8.54 -10.52
C GLN A 234 26.28 -9.39 -9.36
N PRO A 235 24.95 -9.50 -9.22
CA PRO A 235 24.35 -10.32 -8.19
C PRO A 235 24.71 -11.80 -8.38
N GLU A 236 24.96 -12.48 -7.27
CA GLU A 236 25.19 -13.93 -7.25
C GLU A 236 23.99 -14.68 -7.85
N PRO A 237 24.21 -15.71 -8.70
CA PRO A 237 23.15 -16.45 -9.39
C PRO A 237 22.11 -17.10 -8.49
N LEU A 238 22.44 -17.39 -7.24
CA LEU A 238 21.58 -18.06 -6.24
C LEU A 238 20.37 -17.22 -5.79
N MET A 239 20.40 -15.91 -6.01
CA MET A 239 19.24 -15.02 -5.72
C MET A 239 18.18 -15.02 -6.83
N ARG A 240 18.45 -15.68 -7.97
CA ARG A 240 17.58 -15.71 -9.16
C ARG A 240 16.65 -16.92 -9.23
N ALA A 241 16.42 -17.64 -8.12
CA ALA A 241 15.50 -18.78 -8.14
C ALA A 241 14.09 -18.29 -8.54
N PRO A 242 13.52 -18.81 -9.63
CA PRO A 242 12.19 -18.37 -10.06
C PRO A 242 11.16 -18.75 -9.01
N ILE A 243 10.22 -17.82 -8.76
CA ILE A 243 9.02 -18.16 -8.00
C ILE A 243 8.34 -19.26 -8.80
N ARG A 244 8.29 -20.48 -8.27
CA ARG A 244 7.40 -21.51 -8.80
C ARG A 244 5.98 -20.94 -8.70
N SER A 245 5.41 -20.55 -9.82
CA SER A 245 4.02 -20.11 -9.89
C SER A 245 3.17 -21.24 -9.35
N THR A 246 2.37 -20.98 -8.33
CA THR A 246 1.43 -21.92 -7.73
C THR A 246 0.25 -22.24 -8.68
N LYS A 247 0.34 -21.87 -9.96
CA LYS A 247 -0.68 -22.18 -10.99
C LYS A 247 -0.89 -23.67 -11.27
N SER A 248 0.01 -24.57 -10.79
CA SER A 248 -0.05 -25.97 -11.25
C SER A 248 -0.95 -26.91 -10.43
N LYS A 249 -1.46 -26.53 -9.28
CA LYS A 249 -2.30 -27.45 -8.48
C LYS A 249 -3.80 -27.40 -8.78
N ASN A 250 -4.30 -26.31 -9.36
CA ASN A 250 -5.73 -26.20 -9.67
C ASN A 250 -6.07 -26.70 -11.09
N GLU A 251 -5.14 -26.64 -12.06
CA GLU A 251 -5.40 -27.15 -13.40
C GLU A 251 -5.43 -28.68 -13.48
N GLN A 252 -4.72 -29.38 -12.61
CA GLN A 252 -4.78 -30.84 -12.54
C GLN A 252 -6.06 -31.38 -11.89
N ARG A 253 -6.72 -30.57 -11.01
CA ARG A 253 -8.01 -30.99 -10.40
C ARG A 253 -9.19 -30.85 -11.34
N VAL A 254 -9.11 -29.97 -12.34
CA VAL A 254 -10.21 -29.79 -13.33
C VAL A 254 -10.15 -30.86 -14.41
N ARG A 255 -8.95 -31.36 -14.78
CA ARG A 255 -8.83 -32.43 -15.80
C ARG A 255 -9.20 -33.83 -15.34
N VAL A 256 -9.24 -34.09 -14.03
CA VAL A 256 -9.63 -35.42 -13.49
C VAL A 256 -11.16 -35.57 -13.36
N LYS A 257 -11.93 -34.47 -13.38
CA LYS A 257 -13.41 -34.52 -13.28
C LYS A 257 -14.12 -34.53 -14.66
N SER A 258 -13.41 -34.43 -15.77
CA SER A 258 -13.99 -34.50 -17.10
C SER A 258 -13.73 -35.83 -17.81
N ALA A 259 -13.19 -36.83 -17.12
CA ALA A 259 -12.87 -38.16 -17.67
C ALA A 259 -13.54 -39.31 -16.86
N GLN A 260 -14.71 -39.02 -16.25
CA GLN A 260 -15.62 -40.06 -15.70
C GLN A 260 -17.03 -39.84 -16.21
#